data_7f0c18a432e8c4aaa75e6caf25c5eeac
#
_entry.id   7f0c18a432e8c4aaa75e6caf25c5eeac
#
_cell.length_a   1.000
_cell.length_b   1.000
_cell.length_c   1.000
_cell.angle_alpha   90.00
_cell.angle_beta   90.00
_cell.angle_gamma   90.00
#
_symmetry.space_group_name_H-M   'P 1'
#
loop_
_entity.id
_entity.type
_entity.pdbx_description
1 polymer ?
#
loop_
_entity_poly.entity_id
_entity_poly.type
_entity_poly.pdbx_seq_one_letter_code
_entity_poly.pdbx_strand_id
1 'polypeptide(L)'
;LPERNPVAMRADRARKVIGVALTDAQIADVFTRLKLEFTLTDGVFHVVPPSYRFDIEIEEDLIEEVARVYGFENIPALPPVAEHVMRIAPENHRSQFAIRRLIADQDYQEVVNYSFVDESWELDFAANASPVRVVNPIASQMSVMRTTLISSLVANARYNINRKLNRVRVFEIGAVYLKDAQVSDGPLTVAGYHQPKRLAALAYGPVQEEQWGAADRQVDFFDVKADLEALFAPKTLRFVKAEHVALHPGRSASIELDGKVIGVIGELHPKLQQKYELPQAPVVFEVDV
;
A
#
# COMPACT_ATOMS: atom_id res chain seq x y z
N LEU A 1 -40.69 -17.25 -15.34
CA LEU A 1 -40.03 -15.96 -15.50
C LEU A 1 -39.49 -15.55 -14.15
N PRO A 2 -38.33 -14.95 -14.03
CA PRO A 2 -37.82 -14.49 -12.75
C PRO A 2 -38.76 -13.43 -12.19
N GLU A 3 -39.13 -13.55 -10.91
CA GLU A 3 -39.89 -12.53 -10.20
C GLU A 3 -39.02 -11.27 -10.06
N ARG A 4 -39.63 -10.11 -10.31
CA ARG A 4 -38.99 -8.80 -10.15
C ARG A 4 -39.63 -8.07 -8.97
N ASN A 5 -38.84 -7.87 -7.93
CA ASN A 5 -39.29 -7.09 -6.79
C ASN A 5 -39.21 -5.59 -7.14
N PRO A 6 -40.21 -4.79 -6.70
CA PRO A 6 -40.12 -3.35 -6.83
C PRO A 6 -38.90 -2.81 -6.07
N VAL A 7 -38.16 -1.92 -6.70
CA VAL A 7 -37.06 -1.20 -6.09
C VAL A 7 -37.57 0.17 -5.63
N ALA A 8 -37.35 0.49 -4.36
CA ALA A 8 -37.78 1.76 -3.79
C ALA A 8 -36.67 2.80 -3.89
N MET A 9 -36.98 3.98 -4.43
CA MET A 9 -36.07 5.12 -4.50
C MET A 9 -36.69 6.36 -3.85
N ARG A 10 -36.03 6.88 -2.83
CA ARG A 10 -36.42 8.13 -2.18
C ARG A 10 -36.01 9.32 -3.05
N ALA A 11 -36.94 10.18 -3.42
CA ALA A 11 -36.68 11.34 -4.24
C ALA A 11 -35.66 12.31 -3.58
N ASP A 12 -35.73 12.51 -2.27
CA ASP A 12 -34.78 13.35 -1.53
C ASP A 12 -33.37 12.76 -1.52
N ARG A 13 -33.24 11.43 -1.46
CA ARG A 13 -31.92 10.80 -1.56
C ARG A 13 -31.33 10.97 -2.96
N ALA A 14 -32.16 10.83 -4.01
CA ALA A 14 -31.72 11.09 -5.38
C ALA A 14 -31.20 12.53 -5.54
N ARG A 15 -31.94 13.53 -5.04
CA ARG A 15 -31.53 14.94 -5.03
C ARG A 15 -30.20 15.13 -4.29
N LYS A 16 -30.05 14.50 -3.13
CA LYS A 16 -28.84 14.60 -2.31
C LYS A 16 -27.62 13.97 -2.99
N VAL A 17 -27.79 12.80 -3.61
CA VAL A 17 -26.70 12.08 -4.26
C VAL A 17 -26.29 12.76 -5.56
N ILE A 18 -27.26 13.15 -6.39
CA ILE A 18 -27.01 13.84 -7.68
C ILE A 18 -26.50 15.27 -7.46
N GLY A 19 -26.89 15.90 -6.34
CA GLY A 19 -26.52 17.28 -6.04
C GLY A 19 -27.35 18.33 -6.79
N VAL A 20 -28.51 17.93 -7.34
CA VAL A 20 -29.43 18.81 -8.09
C VAL A 20 -30.82 18.73 -7.49
N ALA A 21 -31.51 19.88 -7.37
CA ALA A 21 -32.88 19.97 -6.86
C ALA A 21 -33.91 19.55 -7.92
N LEU A 22 -33.87 18.29 -8.34
CA LEU A 22 -34.85 17.73 -9.27
C LEU A 22 -36.23 17.67 -8.62
N THR A 23 -37.28 18.05 -9.39
CA THR A 23 -38.66 17.84 -8.95
C THR A 23 -39.08 16.40 -9.12
N ASP A 24 -40.13 15.97 -8.38
CA ASP A 24 -40.71 14.61 -8.55
C ASP A 24 -41.19 14.38 -9.97
N ALA A 25 -41.71 15.43 -10.62
CA ALA A 25 -42.16 15.37 -12.03
C ALA A 25 -41.00 15.11 -12.99
N GLN A 26 -39.81 15.71 -12.74
CA GLN A 26 -38.62 15.47 -13.57
C GLN A 26 -38.10 14.04 -13.40
N ILE A 27 -38.10 13.53 -12.18
CA ILE A 27 -37.73 12.12 -11.90
C ILE A 27 -38.75 11.17 -12.57
N ALA A 28 -40.03 11.44 -12.43
CA ALA A 28 -41.10 10.66 -13.08
C ALA A 28 -40.98 10.66 -14.62
N ASP A 29 -40.63 11.80 -15.24
CA ASP A 29 -40.37 11.90 -16.69
C ASP A 29 -39.21 10.97 -17.10
N VAL A 30 -38.13 10.92 -16.33
CA VAL A 30 -37.01 9.99 -16.59
C VAL A 30 -37.48 8.55 -16.62
N PHE A 31 -38.23 8.08 -15.62
CA PHE A 31 -38.72 6.71 -15.58
C PHE A 31 -39.71 6.43 -16.71
N THR A 32 -40.56 7.41 -17.05
CA THR A 32 -41.48 7.32 -18.19
C THR A 32 -40.73 7.16 -19.51
N ARG A 33 -39.73 7.96 -19.77
CA ARG A 33 -38.86 7.88 -20.96
C ARG A 33 -38.12 6.55 -21.06
N LEU A 34 -37.69 5.99 -19.92
CA LEU A 34 -37.04 4.67 -19.84
C LEU A 34 -38.07 3.51 -19.90
N LYS A 35 -39.38 3.82 -19.94
CA LYS A 35 -40.46 2.83 -19.92
C LYS A 35 -40.41 1.92 -18.66
N LEU A 36 -40.00 2.47 -17.54
CA LEU A 36 -40.05 1.82 -16.26
C LEU A 36 -41.43 2.04 -15.63
N GLU A 37 -42.08 0.97 -15.20
CA GLU A 37 -43.33 1.07 -14.44
C GLU A 37 -43.03 1.52 -13.01
N PHE A 38 -43.74 2.53 -12.52
CA PHE A 38 -43.54 3.06 -11.19
C PHE A 38 -44.84 3.57 -10.54
N THR A 39 -44.80 3.63 -9.21
CA THR A 39 -45.75 4.39 -8.39
C THR A 39 -45.00 5.36 -7.50
N LEU A 40 -45.58 6.52 -7.22
CA LEU A 40 -45.04 7.50 -6.30
C LEU A 40 -45.94 7.64 -5.09
N THR A 41 -45.42 7.38 -3.90
CA THR A 41 -46.14 7.51 -2.63
C THR A 41 -45.21 8.14 -1.59
N ASP A 42 -45.64 9.24 -1.00
CA ASP A 42 -44.90 9.94 0.07
C ASP A 42 -43.41 10.25 -0.27
N GLY A 43 -43.17 10.66 -1.54
CA GLY A 43 -41.82 10.99 -2.00
C GLY A 43 -40.90 9.79 -2.31
N VAL A 44 -41.47 8.57 -2.33
CA VAL A 44 -40.77 7.35 -2.69
C VAL A 44 -41.30 6.80 -4.00
N PHE A 45 -40.43 6.61 -4.97
CA PHE A 45 -40.72 5.90 -6.20
C PHE A 45 -40.54 4.40 -6.01
N HIS A 46 -41.58 3.63 -6.24
CA HIS A 46 -41.53 2.16 -6.31
C HIS A 46 -41.52 1.74 -7.76
N VAL A 47 -40.35 1.32 -8.24
CA VAL A 47 -40.11 1.02 -9.66
C VAL A 47 -40.02 -0.48 -9.85
N VAL A 48 -40.79 -1.04 -10.80
CA VAL A 48 -40.69 -2.46 -11.17
C VAL A 48 -39.77 -2.58 -12.39
N PRO A 49 -38.53 -3.13 -12.22
CA PRO A 49 -37.63 -3.29 -13.35
C PRO A 49 -38.17 -4.29 -14.37
N PRO A 50 -38.15 -3.98 -15.69
CA PRO A 50 -38.55 -4.93 -16.72
C PRO A 50 -37.55 -6.09 -16.80
N SER A 51 -37.96 -7.22 -17.38
CA SER A 51 -37.19 -8.46 -17.40
C SER A 51 -35.82 -8.37 -18.08
N TYR A 52 -35.60 -7.36 -18.93
CA TYR A 52 -34.32 -7.11 -19.59
C TYR A 52 -33.37 -6.19 -18.80
N ARG A 53 -33.83 -5.58 -17.69
CA ARG A 53 -33.03 -4.74 -16.77
C ARG A 53 -32.78 -5.55 -15.49
N PHE A 54 -31.87 -6.49 -15.59
CA PHE A 54 -31.44 -7.34 -14.45
C PHE A 54 -30.40 -6.66 -13.55
N ASP A 55 -29.91 -5.51 -13.96
CA ASP A 55 -28.97 -4.63 -13.30
C ASP A 55 -29.62 -3.72 -12.23
N ILE A 56 -30.94 -3.48 -12.30
CA ILE A 56 -31.65 -2.61 -11.35
C ILE A 56 -32.13 -3.46 -10.17
N GLU A 57 -31.42 -3.38 -9.04
CA GLU A 57 -31.71 -4.15 -7.81
C GLU A 57 -31.83 -3.25 -6.58
N ILE A 58 -31.15 -2.12 -6.55
CA ILE A 58 -31.09 -1.22 -5.38
C ILE A 58 -31.44 0.22 -5.73
N GLU A 59 -31.60 1.06 -4.70
CA GLU A 59 -31.94 2.48 -4.82
C GLU A 59 -30.97 3.25 -5.69
N GLU A 60 -29.67 2.94 -5.55
CA GLU A 60 -28.57 3.58 -6.24
C GLU A 60 -28.64 3.36 -7.76
N ASP A 61 -29.08 2.23 -8.22
CA ASP A 61 -29.24 1.92 -9.65
C ASP A 61 -30.29 2.84 -10.29
N LEU A 62 -31.40 3.11 -9.58
CA LEU A 62 -32.42 4.07 -10.03
C LEU A 62 -31.92 5.51 -9.99
N ILE A 63 -31.10 5.88 -9.02
CA ILE A 63 -30.46 7.20 -8.95
C ILE A 63 -29.50 7.38 -10.12
N GLU A 64 -28.76 6.35 -10.50
CA GLU A 64 -27.90 6.36 -11.67
C GLU A 64 -28.69 6.64 -12.94
N GLU A 65 -29.82 5.92 -13.14
CA GLU A 65 -30.69 6.14 -14.30
C GLU A 65 -31.22 7.58 -14.38
N VAL A 66 -31.59 8.15 -13.23
CA VAL A 66 -32.02 9.56 -13.16
C VAL A 66 -30.88 10.49 -13.56
N ALA A 67 -29.69 10.31 -13.01
CA ALA A 67 -28.54 11.15 -13.30
C ALA A 67 -28.11 11.03 -14.78
N ARG A 68 -28.08 9.81 -15.31
CA ARG A 68 -27.70 9.53 -16.69
C ARG A 68 -28.63 10.17 -17.71
N VAL A 69 -29.95 10.09 -17.48
CA VAL A 69 -30.95 10.66 -18.41
C VAL A 69 -31.06 12.16 -18.23
N TYR A 70 -30.85 12.70 -17.03
CA TYR A 70 -30.75 14.14 -16.79
C TYR A 70 -29.55 14.75 -17.54
N GLY A 71 -28.46 14.00 -17.65
CA GLY A 71 -27.19 14.37 -18.27
C GLY A 71 -26.15 14.83 -17.26
N PHE A 72 -25.02 14.14 -17.25
CA PHE A 72 -23.91 14.46 -16.34
C PHE A 72 -23.37 15.88 -16.57
N GLU A 73 -23.43 16.38 -17.79
CA GLU A 73 -23.06 17.75 -18.18
C GLU A 73 -23.90 18.83 -17.52
N ASN A 74 -25.11 18.48 -17.07
CA ASN A 74 -26.05 19.39 -16.40
C ASN A 74 -25.87 19.38 -14.86
N ILE A 75 -25.01 18.49 -14.34
CA ILE A 75 -24.74 18.41 -12.90
C ILE A 75 -23.59 19.37 -12.57
N PRO A 76 -23.82 20.38 -11.72
CA PRO A 76 -22.79 21.36 -11.40
C PRO A 76 -21.65 20.73 -10.58
N ALA A 77 -20.41 20.99 -10.97
CA ALA A 77 -19.25 20.64 -10.18
C ALA A 77 -19.10 21.65 -9.04
N LEU A 78 -19.61 21.32 -7.87
CA LEU A 78 -19.52 22.15 -6.67
C LEU A 78 -18.37 21.65 -5.78
N PRO A 79 -17.55 22.56 -5.20
CA PRO A 79 -16.56 22.16 -4.21
C PRO A 79 -17.28 21.58 -2.97
N PRO A 80 -16.72 20.52 -2.35
CA PRO A 80 -17.30 19.97 -1.14
C PRO A 80 -17.23 20.98 0.01
N VAL A 81 -18.31 21.10 0.76
CA VAL A 81 -18.36 21.92 1.98
C VAL A 81 -18.12 20.98 3.17
N ALA A 82 -17.05 21.23 3.91
CA ALA A 82 -16.72 20.48 5.12
C ALA A 82 -16.22 21.42 6.22
N GLU A 83 -16.50 21.07 7.46
CA GLU A 83 -15.84 21.73 8.58
C GLU A 83 -14.34 21.44 8.52
N HIS A 84 -13.55 22.50 8.45
CA HIS A 84 -12.10 22.40 8.40
C HIS A 84 -11.51 22.77 9.75
N VAL A 85 -10.95 21.79 10.45
CA VAL A 85 -10.18 22.01 11.68
C VAL A 85 -8.71 22.01 11.33
N MET A 86 -8.04 23.14 11.54
CA MET A 86 -6.59 23.23 11.39
C MET A 86 -5.92 22.40 12.48
N ARG A 87 -5.16 21.37 12.06
CA ARG A 87 -4.30 20.61 12.95
C ARG A 87 -2.87 21.11 12.80
N ILE A 88 -2.27 21.51 13.91
CA ILE A 88 -0.85 21.87 13.94
C ILE A 88 -0.06 20.55 13.78
N ALA A 89 0.68 20.42 12.69
CA ALA A 89 1.60 19.31 12.51
C ALA A 89 2.82 19.50 13.43
N PRO A 90 3.34 18.43 14.06
CA PRO A 90 4.58 18.53 14.83
C PRO A 90 5.74 18.97 13.92
N GLU A 91 6.58 19.90 14.39
CA GLU A 91 7.73 20.41 13.61
C GLU A 91 8.77 19.31 13.30
N ASN A 92 8.84 18.30 14.15
CA ASN A 92 9.76 17.16 13.98
C ASN A 92 9.20 16.05 13.09
N HIS A 93 8.05 16.25 12.45
CA HIS A 93 7.44 15.26 11.57
C HIS A 93 7.92 15.45 10.12
N ARG A 94 8.56 14.42 9.57
CA ARG A 94 8.93 14.35 8.15
C ARG A 94 7.87 13.56 7.39
N SER A 95 7.33 14.15 6.34
CA SER A 95 6.30 13.48 5.52
C SER A 95 6.91 12.30 4.75
N GLN A 96 6.10 11.29 4.44
CA GLN A 96 6.55 10.17 3.60
C GLN A 96 7.05 10.62 2.22
N PHE A 97 6.51 11.71 1.66
CA PHE A 97 6.99 12.28 0.40
C PHE A 97 8.40 12.86 0.53
N ALA A 98 8.72 13.49 1.67
CA ALA A 98 10.07 13.97 1.93
C ALA A 98 11.05 12.81 2.09
N ILE A 99 10.66 11.73 2.78
CA ILE A 99 11.46 10.51 2.91
C ILE A 99 11.74 9.88 1.53
N ARG A 100 10.69 9.74 0.68
CA ARG A 100 10.85 9.22 -0.69
C ARG A 100 11.86 10.03 -1.51
N ARG A 101 11.79 11.37 -1.45
CA ARG A 101 12.75 12.22 -2.17
C ARG A 101 14.16 12.01 -1.67
N LEU A 102 14.36 12.01 -0.36
CA LEU A 102 15.70 11.85 0.22
C LEU A 102 16.35 10.53 -0.16
N ILE A 103 15.60 9.44 -0.19
CA ILE A 103 16.17 8.14 -0.58
C ILE A 103 16.32 8.01 -2.10
N ALA A 104 15.44 8.63 -2.88
CA ALA A 104 15.58 8.69 -4.33
C ALA A 104 16.79 9.53 -4.74
N ASP A 105 17.08 10.61 -4.03
CA ASP A 105 18.27 11.46 -4.24
C ASP A 105 19.59 10.71 -3.96
N GLN A 106 19.53 9.56 -3.28
CA GLN A 106 20.65 8.62 -3.06
C GLN A 106 20.68 7.48 -4.09
N ASP A 107 20.00 7.71 -5.23
CA ASP A 107 19.99 6.82 -6.39
C ASP A 107 19.23 5.49 -6.15
N TYR A 108 18.26 5.47 -5.24
CA TYR A 108 17.35 4.35 -5.08
C TYR A 108 16.04 4.57 -5.86
N GLN A 109 15.55 3.53 -6.50
CA GLN A 109 14.27 3.52 -7.20
C GLN A 109 13.18 2.93 -6.30
N GLU A 110 12.02 3.61 -6.22
CA GLU A 110 10.88 3.10 -5.49
C GLU A 110 10.29 1.88 -6.21
N VAL A 111 10.01 0.84 -5.44
CA VAL A 111 9.26 -0.34 -5.89
C VAL A 111 8.03 -0.52 -5.03
N VAL A 112 6.98 -1.08 -5.61
CA VAL A 112 5.74 -1.42 -4.91
C VAL A 112 5.51 -2.91 -5.08
N ASN A 113 5.55 -3.64 -3.97
CA ASN A 113 5.36 -5.08 -3.95
C ASN A 113 4.02 -5.43 -3.30
N TYR A 114 3.53 -6.64 -3.58
CA TYR A 114 2.39 -7.19 -2.87
C TYR A 114 2.68 -7.38 -1.39
N SER A 115 1.68 -7.12 -0.55
CA SER A 115 1.74 -7.44 0.88
C SER A 115 1.59 -8.93 1.18
N PHE A 116 1.27 -9.71 0.16
CA PHE A 116 1.14 -11.16 0.21
C PHE A 116 2.41 -11.81 -0.31
N VAL A 117 2.94 -12.77 0.45
CA VAL A 117 4.22 -13.41 0.15
C VAL A 117 4.12 -14.93 0.32
N ASP A 118 5.15 -15.62 -0.13
CA ASP A 118 5.32 -17.04 0.12
C ASP A 118 5.62 -17.30 1.60
N GLU A 119 5.01 -18.32 2.18
CA GLU A 119 5.22 -18.68 3.59
C GLU A 119 6.68 -19.01 3.90
N SER A 120 7.42 -19.58 2.96
CA SER A 120 8.84 -19.86 3.14
C SER A 120 9.67 -18.58 3.36
N TRP A 121 9.25 -17.44 2.81
CA TRP A 121 9.93 -16.16 3.00
C TRP A 121 9.80 -15.66 4.44
N GLU A 122 8.66 -15.90 5.08
CA GLU A 122 8.48 -15.54 6.49
C GLU A 122 9.43 -16.30 7.42
N LEU A 123 9.70 -17.57 7.13
CA LEU A 123 10.70 -18.36 7.84
C LEU A 123 12.12 -17.86 7.55
N ASP A 124 12.44 -17.63 6.28
CA ASP A 124 13.79 -17.29 5.85
C ASP A 124 14.22 -15.87 6.31
N PHE A 125 13.32 -14.90 6.20
CA PHE A 125 13.67 -13.49 6.40
C PHE A 125 13.24 -12.92 7.76
N ALA A 126 12.27 -13.54 8.42
CA ALA A 126 11.71 -13.05 9.67
C ALA A 126 11.70 -14.09 10.80
N ALA A 127 12.11 -15.33 10.55
CA ALA A 127 11.95 -16.47 11.47
C ALA A 127 10.51 -16.63 11.99
N ASN A 128 9.53 -16.22 11.19
CA ASN A 128 8.12 -16.23 11.57
C ASN A 128 7.46 -17.56 11.19
N ALA A 129 7.30 -18.44 12.15
CA ALA A 129 6.64 -19.74 11.97
C ALA A 129 5.10 -19.67 12.00
N SER A 130 4.52 -18.51 12.31
CA SER A 130 3.07 -18.34 12.43
C SER A 130 2.58 -17.05 11.76
N PRO A 131 2.78 -16.89 10.44
CA PRO A 131 2.34 -15.69 9.73
C PRO A 131 0.81 -15.58 9.68
N VAL A 132 0.32 -14.42 9.28
CA VAL A 132 -1.10 -14.18 9.02
C VAL A 132 -1.45 -14.81 7.67
N ARG A 133 -2.34 -15.80 7.66
CA ARG A 133 -2.75 -16.49 6.42
C ARG A 133 -3.86 -15.77 5.70
N VAL A 134 -3.79 -15.74 4.38
CA VAL A 134 -4.87 -15.27 3.51
C VAL A 134 -5.86 -16.42 3.31
N VAL A 135 -7.15 -16.14 3.47
CA VAL A 135 -8.21 -17.18 3.37
C VAL A 135 -8.35 -17.72 1.95
N ASN A 136 -8.27 -16.82 0.96
CA ASN A 136 -8.43 -17.13 -0.47
C ASN A 136 -7.30 -16.48 -1.30
N PRO A 137 -6.07 -16.99 -1.23
CA PRO A 137 -4.94 -16.37 -1.91
C PRO A 137 -5.11 -16.44 -3.43
N ILE A 138 -4.68 -15.38 -4.13
CA ILE A 138 -4.70 -15.31 -5.60
C ILE A 138 -3.81 -16.40 -6.21
N ALA A 139 -2.71 -16.72 -5.53
CA ALA A 139 -1.77 -17.76 -5.93
C ALA A 139 -1.11 -18.37 -4.69
N SER A 140 -0.64 -19.62 -4.78
CA SER A 140 -0.03 -20.35 -3.66
C SER A 140 1.17 -19.63 -3.04
N GLN A 141 1.96 -18.93 -3.85
CA GLN A 141 3.10 -18.12 -3.40
C GLN A 141 2.70 -16.76 -2.79
N MET A 142 1.42 -16.47 -2.66
CA MET A 142 0.86 -15.26 -2.03
C MET A 142 -0.06 -15.64 -0.87
N SER A 143 0.34 -16.63 -0.09
CA SER A 143 -0.53 -17.29 0.90
C SER A 143 -0.53 -16.63 2.28
N VAL A 144 0.44 -15.76 2.58
CA VAL A 144 0.58 -15.11 3.89
C VAL A 144 0.90 -13.63 3.77
N MET A 145 0.58 -12.87 4.83
CA MET A 145 0.93 -11.46 4.94
C MET A 145 2.39 -11.32 5.37
N ARG A 146 3.13 -10.41 4.74
CA ARG A 146 4.55 -10.15 5.05
C ARG A 146 4.75 -9.48 6.39
N THR A 147 5.78 -9.85 7.13
CA THR A 147 6.24 -9.19 8.36
C THR A 147 7.51 -8.37 8.17
N THR A 148 8.13 -8.45 6.98
CA THR A 148 9.30 -7.65 6.56
C THR A 148 9.21 -7.30 5.08
N LEU A 149 9.82 -6.20 4.68
CA LEU A 149 9.96 -5.78 3.27
C LEU A 149 11.20 -6.40 2.60
N ILE A 150 12.14 -6.94 3.38
CA ILE A 150 13.44 -7.43 2.89
C ILE A 150 13.25 -8.54 1.85
N SER A 151 12.34 -9.48 2.09
CA SER A 151 12.07 -10.59 1.16
C SER A 151 11.66 -10.11 -0.23
N SER A 152 10.76 -9.15 -0.29
CA SER A 152 10.27 -8.57 -1.55
C SER A 152 11.39 -7.83 -2.30
N LEU A 153 12.24 -7.07 -1.58
CA LEU A 153 13.39 -6.38 -2.19
C LEU A 153 14.43 -7.37 -2.73
N VAL A 154 14.68 -8.47 -2.02
CA VAL A 154 15.56 -9.56 -2.51
C VAL A 154 15.00 -10.18 -3.79
N ALA A 155 13.68 -10.39 -3.86
CA ALA A 155 13.04 -10.88 -5.08
C ALA A 155 13.15 -9.88 -6.24
N ASN A 156 12.98 -8.57 -5.99
CA ASN A 156 13.22 -7.54 -6.99
C ASN A 156 14.67 -7.54 -7.49
N ALA A 157 15.65 -7.64 -6.59
CA ALA A 157 17.06 -7.73 -6.98
C ALA A 157 17.31 -8.96 -7.86
N ARG A 158 16.87 -10.16 -7.43
CA ARG A 158 17.00 -11.40 -8.21
C ARG A 158 16.37 -11.27 -9.60
N TYR A 159 15.16 -10.69 -9.68
CA TYR A 159 14.46 -10.47 -10.95
C TYR A 159 15.27 -9.62 -11.92
N ASN A 160 15.89 -8.55 -11.44
CA ASN A 160 16.67 -7.62 -12.25
C ASN A 160 18.05 -8.21 -12.63
N ILE A 161 18.73 -8.87 -11.69
CA ILE A 161 20.01 -9.53 -11.93
C ILE A 161 19.86 -10.63 -13.01
N ASN A 162 18.79 -11.41 -12.98
CA ASN A 162 18.50 -12.41 -14.01
C ASN A 162 18.28 -11.79 -15.40
N ARG A 163 17.99 -10.47 -15.46
CA ARG A 163 17.90 -9.67 -16.70
C ARG A 163 19.17 -8.92 -17.02
N LYS A 164 20.28 -9.32 -16.40
CA LYS A 164 21.63 -8.78 -16.66
C LYS A 164 21.85 -7.36 -16.16
N LEU A 165 21.03 -6.87 -15.23
CA LEU A 165 21.38 -5.66 -14.50
C LEU A 165 22.47 -6.00 -13.49
N ASN A 166 23.60 -5.33 -13.58
CA ASN A 166 24.76 -5.50 -12.70
C ASN A 166 24.69 -4.62 -11.44
N ARG A 167 23.79 -3.63 -11.42
CA ARG A 167 23.58 -2.69 -10.31
C ARG A 167 22.09 -2.55 -10.03
N VAL A 168 21.69 -2.73 -8.77
CA VAL A 168 20.30 -2.60 -8.32
C VAL A 168 20.28 -1.81 -7.01
N ARG A 169 19.59 -0.69 -6.99
CA ARG A 169 19.27 0.09 -5.80
C ARG A 169 17.77 0.34 -5.78
N VAL A 170 17.08 -0.30 -4.84
CA VAL A 170 15.61 -0.24 -4.74
C VAL A 170 15.18 0.00 -3.31
N PHE A 171 14.06 0.69 -3.14
CA PHE A 171 13.44 0.88 -1.83
C PHE A 171 11.91 0.73 -1.89
N GLU A 172 11.32 0.45 -0.76
CA GLU A 172 9.87 0.40 -0.57
C GLU A 172 9.49 1.03 0.76
N ILE A 173 8.42 1.85 0.76
CA ILE A 173 7.71 2.25 1.98
C ILE A 173 6.38 1.49 1.99
N GLY A 174 6.24 0.53 2.88
CA GLY A 174 5.10 -0.37 2.92
C GLY A 174 4.68 -0.78 4.32
N ALA A 175 3.45 -1.28 4.45
CA ALA A 175 2.98 -1.89 5.67
C ALA A 175 3.53 -3.31 5.82
N VAL A 176 3.81 -3.69 7.06
CA VAL A 176 4.05 -5.05 7.50
C VAL A 176 2.98 -5.46 8.52
N TYR A 177 2.77 -6.75 8.71
CA TYR A 177 1.60 -7.27 9.44
C TYR A 177 2.06 -8.18 10.58
N LEU A 178 2.03 -7.64 11.79
CA LEU A 178 2.49 -8.32 13.01
C LEU A 178 1.29 -8.75 13.85
N LYS A 179 1.30 -9.97 14.36
CA LYS A 179 0.30 -10.40 15.35
C LYS A 179 0.56 -9.69 16.67
N ASP A 180 -0.43 -8.98 17.20
CA ASP A 180 -0.36 -8.28 18.47
C ASP A 180 -1.74 -8.30 19.15
N ALA A 181 -1.88 -9.11 20.19
CA ALA A 181 -3.13 -9.26 20.92
C ALA A 181 -3.57 -8.00 21.70
N GLN A 182 -2.72 -7.00 21.82
CA GLN A 182 -3.05 -5.74 22.51
C GLN A 182 -3.76 -4.74 21.57
N VAL A 183 -3.70 -4.96 20.26
CA VAL A 183 -4.39 -4.09 19.30
C VAL A 183 -5.88 -4.40 19.28
N SER A 184 -6.70 -3.38 19.49
CA SER A 184 -8.17 -3.44 19.39
C SER A 184 -8.67 -2.90 18.05
N ASP A 185 -9.91 -3.26 17.70
CA ASP A 185 -10.57 -2.71 16.50
C ASP A 185 -10.76 -1.20 16.61
N GLY A 186 -10.53 -0.51 15.49
CA GLY A 186 -10.71 0.93 15.36
C GLY A 186 -10.86 1.33 13.90
N PRO A 187 -11.06 2.62 13.60
CA PRO A 187 -11.23 3.10 12.22
C PRO A 187 -10.08 2.77 11.27
N LEU A 188 -8.86 2.56 11.80
CA LEU A 188 -7.65 2.26 11.04
C LEU A 188 -6.89 1.04 11.59
N THR A 189 -7.48 0.28 12.51
CA THR A 189 -6.86 -0.87 13.16
C THR A 189 -7.78 -2.09 13.14
N VAL A 190 -7.18 -3.26 13.07
CA VAL A 190 -7.88 -4.56 13.16
C VAL A 190 -7.41 -5.26 14.42
N ALA A 191 -8.34 -5.78 15.22
CA ALA A 191 -8.02 -6.46 16.47
C ALA A 191 -7.03 -7.60 16.24
N GLY A 192 -6.01 -7.67 17.10
CA GLY A 192 -4.98 -8.70 17.04
C GLY A 192 -3.86 -8.47 16.01
N TYR A 193 -3.86 -7.32 15.29
CA TYR A 193 -2.87 -7.06 14.24
C TYR A 193 -2.31 -5.65 14.31
N HIS A 194 -1.02 -5.55 14.49
CA HIS A 194 -0.27 -4.30 14.34
C HIS A 194 0.24 -4.17 12.91
N GLN A 195 -0.01 -3.02 12.27
CA GLN A 195 0.28 -2.78 10.85
C GLN A 195 1.17 -1.53 10.66
N PRO A 196 2.41 -1.55 11.18
CA PRO A 196 3.30 -0.41 11.05
C PRO A 196 3.77 -0.24 9.61
N LYS A 197 4.04 1.00 9.23
CA LYS A 197 4.76 1.31 8.00
C LYS A 197 6.25 1.26 8.24
N ARG A 198 6.97 0.65 7.31
CA ARG A 198 8.43 0.58 7.29
C ARG A 198 8.98 1.10 5.98
N LEU A 199 10.18 1.60 6.05
CA LEU A 199 11.05 1.84 4.91
C LEU A 199 12.09 0.74 4.88
N ALA A 200 12.24 0.08 3.75
CA ALA A 200 13.39 -0.78 3.50
C ALA A 200 14.06 -0.41 2.18
N ALA A 201 15.37 -0.60 2.12
CA ALA A 201 16.12 -0.45 0.87
C ALA A 201 17.17 -1.55 0.73
N LEU A 202 17.52 -1.82 -0.53
CA LEU A 202 18.50 -2.81 -0.93
C LEU A 202 19.45 -2.21 -1.97
N ALA A 203 20.75 -2.38 -1.75
CA ALA A 203 21.79 -2.03 -2.71
C ALA A 203 22.61 -3.27 -3.09
N TYR A 204 22.81 -3.47 -4.40
CA TYR A 204 23.54 -4.57 -4.99
C TYR A 204 24.42 -4.08 -6.13
N GLY A 205 25.58 -4.70 -6.32
CA GLY A 205 26.50 -4.43 -7.42
C GLY A 205 27.45 -3.27 -7.18
N PRO A 206 27.98 -2.61 -8.22
CA PRO A 206 28.89 -1.47 -8.07
C PRO A 206 28.26 -0.33 -7.26
N VAL A 207 29.10 0.37 -6.46
CA VAL A 207 28.65 1.50 -5.64
C VAL A 207 28.11 2.64 -6.49
N GLN A 208 28.65 2.81 -7.66
CA GLN A 208 28.21 3.80 -8.68
C GLN A 208 28.31 3.19 -10.08
N GLU A 209 27.69 3.82 -11.04
CA GLU A 209 27.83 3.41 -12.44
C GLU A 209 29.26 3.59 -12.93
N GLU A 210 29.67 2.76 -13.87
CA GLU A 210 31.00 2.83 -14.48
C GLU A 210 31.24 4.22 -15.07
N GLN A 211 32.30 4.87 -14.61
CA GLN A 211 32.65 6.23 -15.03
C GLN A 211 34.15 6.50 -14.91
N TRP A 212 34.59 7.51 -15.62
CA TRP A 212 35.98 7.95 -15.57
C TRP A 212 36.34 8.56 -14.21
N GLY A 213 37.52 8.24 -13.72
CA GLY A 213 38.03 8.81 -12.48
C GLY A 213 37.47 8.21 -11.18
N ALA A 214 36.60 7.23 -11.25
CA ALA A 214 36.10 6.48 -10.11
C ALA A 214 36.57 5.04 -10.15
N ALA A 215 37.02 4.52 -9.01
CA ALA A 215 37.38 3.12 -8.89
C ALA A 215 36.13 2.22 -8.92
N ASP A 216 36.18 1.15 -9.70
CA ASP A 216 35.14 0.12 -9.65
C ASP A 216 35.28 -0.65 -8.34
N ARG A 217 34.30 -0.50 -7.45
CA ARG A 217 34.17 -1.27 -6.23
C ARG A 217 32.72 -1.63 -5.96
N GLN A 218 32.49 -2.74 -5.33
CA GLN A 218 31.17 -3.20 -4.93
C GLN A 218 30.67 -2.40 -3.73
N VAL A 219 29.34 -2.23 -3.66
CA VAL A 219 28.67 -1.63 -2.51
C VAL A 219 28.94 -2.45 -1.25
N ASP A 220 29.20 -1.77 -0.14
CA ASP A 220 29.42 -2.39 1.14
C ASP A 220 28.48 -1.84 2.24
N PHE A 221 28.63 -2.38 3.45
CA PHE A 221 27.86 -1.96 4.61
C PHE A 221 27.96 -0.45 4.89
N PHE A 222 29.14 0.14 4.70
CA PHE A 222 29.36 1.56 5.05
C PHE A 222 28.74 2.51 4.03
N ASP A 223 28.60 2.12 2.77
CA ASP A 223 27.88 2.90 1.76
C ASP A 223 26.41 3.05 2.14
N VAL A 224 25.74 1.93 2.42
CA VAL A 224 24.32 1.92 2.80
C VAL A 224 24.10 2.54 4.17
N LYS A 225 25.07 2.41 5.08
CA LYS A 225 25.06 3.11 6.37
C LYS A 225 25.09 4.63 6.17
N ALA A 226 25.92 5.14 5.25
CA ALA A 226 25.99 6.56 4.95
C ALA A 226 24.68 7.09 4.35
N ASP A 227 24.06 6.32 3.44
CA ASP A 227 22.74 6.64 2.87
C ASP A 227 21.68 6.76 3.98
N LEU A 228 21.70 5.84 4.94
CA LEU A 228 20.79 5.84 6.08
C LEU A 228 21.05 7.02 7.04
N GLU A 229 22.32 7.32 7.34
CA GLU A 229 22.69 8.49 8.16
C GLU A 229 22.22 9.80 7.49
N ALA A 230 22.38 9.94 6.18
CA ALA A 230 21.89 11.10 5.44
C ALA A 230 20.35 11.21 5.49
N LEU A 231 19.66 10.08 5.42
CA LEU A 231 18.19 10.04 5.52
C LEU A 231 17.68 10.57 6.86
N PHE A 232 18.39 10.29 7.96
CA PHE A 232 17.99 10.71 9.30
C PHE A 232 18.59 12.05 9.76
N ALA A 233 19.49 12.65 8.99
CA ALA A 233 20.09 13.94 9.34
C ALA A 233 19.02 15.01 9.64
N PRO A 234 19.19 15.89 10.65
CA PRO A 234 20.38 16.07 11.48
C PRO A 234 20.48 15.14 12.72
N LYS A 235 19.58 14.18 12.87
CA LYS A 235 19.63 13.23 13.99
C LYS A 235 20.77 12.22 13.79
N THR A 236 21.38 11.82 14.89
CA THR A 236 22.50 10.84 14.88
C THR A 236 21.96 9.46 15.15
N LEU A 237 22.26 8.53 14.27
CA LEU A 237 21.98 7.11 14.45
C LEU A 237 23.13 6.43 15.19
N ARG A 238 22.79 5.45 16.02
CA ARG A 238 23.73 4.53 16.64
C ARG A 238 23.54 3.15 16.04
N PHE A 239 24.65 2.50 15.69
CA PHE A 239 24.68 1.16 15.13
C PHE A 239 25.29 0.21 16.15
N VAL A 240 24.52 -0.79 16.56
CA VAL A 240 24.92 -1.75 17.58
C VAL A 240 24.90 -3.15 16.98
N LYS A 241 25.97 -3.94 17.22
CA LYS A 241 26.04 -5.31 16.73
C LYS A 241 24.76 -6.06 17.10
N ALA A 242 24.12 -6.67 16.13
CA ALA A 242 22.89 -7.44 16.31
C ALA A 242 22.90 -8.70 15.44
N GLU A 243 22.15 -9.70 15.89
CA GLU A 243 21.88 -10.90 15.12
C GLU A 243 20.49 -10.79 14.49
N HIS A 244 20.40 -11.07 13.21
CA HIS A 244 19.15 -11.10 12.47
C HIS A 244 19.15 -12.26 11.49
N VAL A 245 18.06 -13.02 11.43
CA VAL A 245 17.97 -14.26 10.64
C VAL A 245 18.32 -14.08 9.17
N ALA A 246 17.95 -12.94 8.59
CA ALA A 246 18.19 -12.63 7.19
C ALA A 246 19.58 -12.01 6.93
N LEU A 247 20.33 -11.61 7.95
CA LEU A 247 21.55 -10.84 7.79
C LEU A 247 22.80 -11.61 8.21
N HIS A 248 23.93 -11.21 7.65
CA HIS A 248 25.23 -11.81 7.93
C HIS A 248 25.63 -11.58 9.41
N PRO A 249 25.95 -12.61 10.19
CA PRO A 249 26.17 -12.50 11.64
C PRO A 249 27.33 -11.60 12.06
N GLY A 250 28.31 -11.37 11.17
CA GLY A 250 29.45 -10.49 11.42
C GLY A 250 29.38 -9.13 10.70
N ARG A 251 28.31 -8.88 9.90
CA ARG A 251 28.18 -7.66 9.08
C ARG A 251 26.74 -7.14 9.13
N SER A 252 26.20 -7.07 10.35
CA SER A 252 24.86 -6.57 10.64
C SER A 252 24.82 -5.77 11.92
N ALA A 253 23.87 -4.85 12.01
CA ALA A 253 23.64 -4.03 13.18
C ALA A 253 22.15 -3.72 13.36
N SER A 254 21.72 -3.55 14.59
CA SER A 254 20.52 -2.81 14.92
C SER A 254 20.80 -1.32 14.78
N ILE A 255 19.76 -0.59 14.36
CA ILE A 255 19.77 0.86 14.20
C ILE A 255 19.02 1.46 15.38
N GLU A 256 19.67 2.33 16.14
CA GLU A 256 19.07 3.01 17.27
C GLU A 256 18.96 4.51 17.00
N LEU A 257 17.81 5.08 17.33
CA LEU A 257 17.54 6.49 17.35
C LEU A 257 16.98 6.90 18.72
N ASP A 258 17.58 7.89 19.35
CA ASP A 258 17.17 8.40 20.68
C ASP A 258 17.04 7.26 21.73
N GLY A 259 17.94 6.25 21.66
CA GLY A 259 17.97 5.11 22.57
C GLY A 259 16.93 4.00 22.28
N LYS A 260 16.18 4.11 21.19
CA LYS A 260 15.21 3.08 20.74
C LYS A 260 15.72 2.39 19.48
N VAL A 261 15.60 1.09 19.41
CA VAL A 261 15.83 0.33 18.18
C VAL A 261 14.70 0.64 17.22
N ILE A 262 15.04 1.16 16.03
CA ILE A 262 14.11 1.51 14.96
C ILE A 262 14.23 0.60 13.74
N GLY A 263 15.22 -0.29 13.71
CA GLY A 263 15.41 -1.17 12.57
C GLY A 263 16.74 -1.91 12.57
N VAL A 264 17.05 -2.46 11.39
CA VAL A 264 18.26 -3.27 11.15
C VAL A 264 18.92 -2.89 9.83
N ILE A 265 20.24 -3.10 9.75
CA ILE A 265 21.05 -2.96 8.53
C ILE A 265 22.08 -4.10 8.47
N GLY A 266 22.38 -4.60 7.28
CA GLY A 266 23.46 -5.58 7.10
C GLY A 266 23.53 -6.14 5.69
N GLU A 267 24.58 -6.92 5.45
CA GLU A 267 24.65 -7.78 4.26
C GLU A 267 23.68 -8.95 4.40
N LEU A 268 23.10 -9.39 3.30
CA LEU A 268 22.26 -10.58 3.28
C LEU A 268 23.03 -11.81 3.77
N HIS A 269 22.36 -12.67 4.53
CA HIS A 269 22.96 -13.89 5.06
C HIS A 269 23.45 -14.81 3.93
N PRO A 270 24.68 -15.38 3.99
CA PRO A 270 25.23 -16.23 2.92
C PRO A 270 24.34 -17.42 2.52
N LYS A 271 23.62 -18.00 3.47
CA LYS A 271 22.66 -19.08 3.19
C LYS A 271 21.50 -18.59 2.31
N LEU A 272 21.00 -17.36 2.53
CA LEU A 272 19.95 -16.76 1.74
C LEU A 272 20.48 -16.30 0.38
N GLN A 273 21.69 -15.73 0.33
CA GLN A 273 22.37 -15.43 -0.92
C GLN A 273 22.42 -16.67 -1.82
N GLN A 274 22.84 -17.82 -1.29
CA GLN A 274 22.90 -19.08 -2.02
C GLN A 274 21.49 -19.58 -2.40
N LYS A 275 20.53 -19.60 -1.45
CA LYS A 275 19.17 -20.09 -1.67
C LYS A 275 18.45 -19.31 -2.75
N TYR A 276 18.66 -17.99 -2.78
CA TYR A 276 18.03 -17.10 -3.77
C TYR A 276 18.92 -16.83 -4.99
N GLU A 277 20.01 -17.57 -5.15
CA GLU A 277 20.90 -17.57 -6.33
C GLU A 277 21.43 -16.16 -6.68
N LEU A 278 21.82 -15.39 -5.66
CA LEU A 278 22.41 -14.08 -5.87
C LEU A 278 23.93 -14.22 -6.02
N PRO A 279 24.55 -13.68 -7.09
CA PRO A 279 25.99 -13.77 -7.31
C PRO A 279 26.83 -13.11 -6.19
N GLN A 280 26.26 -12.05 -5.59
CA GLN A 280 26.86 -11.30 -4.49
C GLN A 280 25.79 -11.01 -3.43
N ALA A 281 26.19 -10.90 -2.16
CA ALA A 281 25.27 -10.49 -1.11
C ALA A 281 24.92 -9.00 -1.25
N PRO A 282 23.63 -8.63 -1.38
CA PRO A 282 23.23 -7.24 -1.28
C PRO A 282 23.33 -6.74 0.17
N VAL A 283 23.44 -5.43 0.33
CA VAL A 283 23.29 -4.76 1.62
C VAL A 283 21.86 -4.23 1.72
N VAL A 284 21.21 -4.48 2.84
CA VAL A 284 19.82 -4.09 3.06
C VAL A 284 19.66 -3.38 4.39
N PHE A 285 18.67 -2.50 4.49
CA PHE A 285 18.16 -2.04 5.77
C PHE A 285 16.64 -2.03 5.78
N GLU A 286 16.06 -2.12 6.97
CA GLU A 286 14.63 -1.92 7.22
C GLU A 286 14.47 -1.11 8.50
N VAL A 287 13.67 -0.04 8.47
CA VAL A 287 13.44 0.87 9.60
C VAL A 287 11.96 1.25 9.72
N ASP A 288 11.50 1.48 10.93
CA ASP A 288 10.18 2.08 11.20
C ASP A 288 10.18 3.57 10.79
N VAL A 289 9.10 4.07 10.17
CA VAL A 289 8.96 5.44 9.64
C VAL A 289 7.61 6.08 10.01
#